data_d59395d329c2d2dcc42ff084900a0959
#
_entry.id   d59395d329c2d2dcc42ff084900a0959
#
_cell.length_a   1.000
_cell.length_b   1.000
_cell.length_c   1.000
_cell.angle_alpha   90.00
_cell.angle_beta   90.00
_cell.angle_gamma   90.00
#
_symmetry.space_group_name_H-M   'P 1'
#
loop_
_entity.id
_entity.type
_entity.pdbx_description
1 polymer ?
#
loop_
_entity_poly.entity_id
_entity_poly.type
_entity_poly.pdbx_seq_one_letter_code
_entity_poly.pdbx_strand_id
1 'polypeptide(L)'
;MYTRIHVFKFPNKVGRDSFKFFCINYTDKLFKEGLNFSLFIDVSDTHLHYLTVWKSQRDWEISYKKAKEYTDVKAQIKEMGATMSIVGGDTHGRKTSNSDFTFFENVSS
;
A
#
# COMPACT_ATOMS: atom_id res chain seq x y z
N MET A 1 5.12 -10.54 -9.16
CA MET A 1 4.44 -9.42 -8.51
C MET A 1 4.78 -9.35 -7.02
N TYR A 2 4.66 -8.18 -6.43
CA TYR A 2 5.01 -7.94 -5.04
C TYR A 2 3.89 -7.18 -4.36
N THR A 3 3.43 -7.67 -3.20
CA THR A 3 2.32 -7.06 -2.47
C THR A 3 2.79 -6.51 -1.13
N ARG A 4 2.33 -5.30 -0.80
CA ARG A 4 2.53 -4.69 0.52
C ARG A 4 1.16 -4.45 1.14
N ILE A 5 1.01 -4.84 2.39
CA ILE A 5 -0.20 -4.60 3.18
C ILE A 5 0.18 -3.69 4.33
N HIS A 6 -0.42 -2.50 4.35
CA HIS A 6 -0.22 -1.52 5.40
C HIS A 6 -1.43 -1.53 6.32
N VAL A 7 -1.17 -1.64 7.61
CA VAL A 7 -2.21 -1.58 8.64
C VAL A 7 -2.00 -0.31 9.45
N PHE A 8 -2.95 0.61 9.37
CA PHE A 8 -2.90 1.88 10.09
C PHE A 8 -3.95 1.91 11.18
N LYS A 9 -3.59 2.44 12.35
CA LYS A 9 -4.51 2.72 13.45
C LYS A 9 -4.39 4.18 13.80
N PHE A 10 -5.51 4.88 13.83
CA PHE A 10 -5.59 6.31 14.12
C PHE A 10 -6.32 6.55 15.43
N PRO A 11 -6.06 7.67 16.13
CA PRO A 11 -6.78 8.02 17.36
C PRO A 11 -8.28 8.31 17.13
N ASN A 12 -8.63 8.73 15.90
CA ASN A 12 -9.99 9.12 15.58
C ASN A 12 -10.29 8.97 14.09
N LYS A 13 -11.56 9.08 13.74
CA LYS A 13 -12.04 8.95 12.37
C LYS A 13 -11.52 10.06 11.46
N VAL A 14 -11.41 11.28 11.95
CA VAL A 14 -10.92 12.41 11.15
C VAL A 14 -9.50 12.15 10.67
N GLY A 15 -8.63 11.67 11.54
CA GLY A 15 -7.27 11.31 11.16
C GLY A 15 -7.23 10.19 10.13
N ARG A 16 -8.04 9.15 10.33
CA ARG A 16 -8.14 8.06 9.35
C ARG A 16 -8.58 8.56 7.99
N ASP A 17 -9.65 9.34 7.94
CA ASP A 17 -10.20 9.82 6.66
C ASP A 17 -9.22 10.76 5.96
N SER A 18 -8.57 11.64 6.71
CA SER A 18 -7.57 12.55 6.18
C SER A 18 -6.41 11.79 5.53
N PHE A 19 -5.89 10.80 6.22
CA PHE A 19 -4.78 9.99 5.71
C PHE A 19 -5.21 9.13 4.52
N LYS A 20 -6.42 8.60 4.55
CA LYS A 20 -6.98 7.83 3.43
C LYS A 20 -7.04 8.68 2.16
N PHE A 21 -7.53 9.92 2.24
CA PHE A 21 -7.54 10.82 1.09
C PHE A 21 -6.14 11.11 0.57
N PHE A 22 -5.19 11.31 1.46
CA PHE A 22 -3.80 11.46 1.06
C PHE A 22 -3.32 10.25 0.27
N CYS A 23 -3.57 9.04 0.77
CA CYS A 23 -3.17 7.80 0.10
C CYS A 23 -3.85 7.64 -1.27
N ILE A 24 -5.14 7.95 -1.37
CA ILE A 24 -5.87 7.87 -2.64
C ILE A 24 -5.21 8.76 -3.69
N ASN A 25 -4.92 10.00 -3.35
CA ASN A 25 -4.29 10.93 -4.27
C ASN A 25 -2.84 10.54 -4.60
N TYR A 26 -2.09 10.07 -3.61
CA TYR A 26 -0.71 9.64 -3.80
C TYR A 26 -0.63 8.38 -4.67
N THR A 27 -1.63 7.52 -4.61
CA THR A 27 -1.70 6.27 -5.38
C THR A 27 -1.68 6.54 -6.89
N ASP A 28 -2.29 7.63 -7.36
CA ASP A 28 -2.25 7.98 -8.77
C ASP A 28 -0.82 8.14 -9.28
N LYS A 29 0.04 8.71 -8.48
CA LYS A 29 1.47 8.85 -8.79
C LYS A 29 2.16 7.49 -8.84
N LEU A 30 1.81 6.58 -7.94
CA LEU A 30 2.43 5.27 -7.85
C LEU A 30 2.15 4.40 -9.07
N PHE A 31 1.02 4.58 -9.75
CA PHE A 31 0.74 3.86 -10.99
C PHE A 31 1.78 4.11 -12.07
N LYS A 32 2.39 5.27 -12.08
CA LYS A 32 3.48 5.61 -13.01
C LYS A 32 4.81 5.01 -12.60
N GLU A 33 4.89 4.46 -11.39
CA GLU A 33 6.13 3.92 -10.82
C GLU A 33 6.10 2.39 -10.68
N GLY A 34 5.10 1.74 -11.24
CA GLY A 34 5.03 0.28 -11.28
C GLY A 34 3.97 -0.33 -10.38
N LEU A 35 3.12 0.47 -9.75
CA LEU A 35 1.97 -0.05 -9.03
C LEU A 35 0.93 -0.58 -10.03
N ASN A 36 0.41 -1.79 -9.79
CA ASN A 36 -0.63 -2.37 -10.63
C ASN A 36 -2.03 -1.99 -10.15
N PHE A 37 -2.29 -2.18 -8.86
CA PHE A 37 -3.55 -1.77 -8.25
C PHE A 37 -3.39 -1.65 -6.73
N SER A 38 -4.37 -1.02 -6.11
CA SER A 38 -4.44 -0.92 -4.66
C SER A 38 -5.86 -1.10 -4.16
N LEU A 39 -5.99 -1.47 -2.90
CA LEU A 39 -7.27 -1.57 -2.20
C LEU A 39 -7.19 -0.78 -0.91
N PHE A 40 -8.29 -0.12 -0.57
CA PHE A 40 -8.46 0.59 0.70
C PHE A 40 -9.59 -0.11 1.47
N ILE A 41 -9.31 -0.54 2.69
CA ILE A 41 -10.25 -1.28 3.50
C ILE A 41 -10.51 -0.51 4.79
N ASP A 42 -11.74 -0.02 4.95
CA ASP A 42 -12.19 0.61 6.18
C ASP A 42 -12.60 -0.49 7.16
N VAL A 43 -11.68 -0.88 8.02
CA VAL A 43 -11.94 -1.94 9.01
C VAL A 43 -12.84 -1.43 10.13
N SER A 44 -12.60 -0.19 10.55
CA SER A 44 -13.40 0.51 11.55
C SER A 44 -13.20 2.02 11.37
N ASP A 45 -13.84 2.82 12.20
CA ASP A 45 -13.67 4.29 12.18
C ASP A 45 -12.21 4.72 12.39
N THR A 46 -11.40 3.88 13.02
CA THR A 46 -10.00 4.21 13.34
C THR A 46 -8.98 3.35 12.63
N HIS A 47 -9.40 2.28 11.96
CA HIS A 47 -8.49 1.34 11.30
C HIS A 47 -8.64 1.38 9.80
N LEU A 48 -7.51 1.51 9.09
CA LEU A 48 -7.44 1.49 7.64
C LEU A 48 -6.40 0.47 7.22
N HIS A 49 -6.77 -0.44 6.31
CA HIS A 49 -5.82 -1.28 5.62
C HIS A 49 -5.63 -0.74 4.21
N TYR A 50 -4.38 -0.61 3.80
CA TYR A 50 -4.01 -0.14 2.47
C TYR A 50 -3.13 -1.20 1.81
N LEU A 51 -3.67 -1.82 0.77
CA LEU A 51 -3.00 -2.90 0.04
C LEU A 51 -2.50 -2.37 -1.29
N THR A 52 -1.22 -2.61 -1.59
CA THR A 52 -0.61 -2.20 -2.85
C THR A 52 0.02 -3.41 -3.53
N VAL A 53 -0.27 -3.58 -4.82
CA VAL A 53 0.28 -4.67 -5.62
C VAL A 53 1.15 -4.08 -6.73
N TRP A 54 2.42 -4.43 -6.72
CA TRP A 54 3.46 -3.89 -7.59
C TRP A 54 3.89 -4.92 -8.63
N LYS A 55 4.40 -4.45 -9.76
CA LYS A 55 4.97 -5.34 -10.78
C LYS A 55 6.11 -6.17 -10.24
N SER A 56 6.97 -5.55 -9.41
CA SER A 56 8.12 -6.21 -8.79
C SER A 56 8.47 -5.55 -7.48
N GLN A 57 9.21 -6.25 -6.64
CA GLN A 57 9.78 -5.69 -5.42
C GLN A 57 10.71 -4.51 -5.73
N ARG A 58 11.44 -4.60 -6.82
CA ARG A 58 12.36 -3.54 -7.24
C ARG A 58 11.63 -2.23 -7.55
N ASP A 59 10.51 -2.30 -8.28
CA ASP A 59 9.71 -1.12 -8.57
C ASP A 59 9.21 -0.46 -7.28
N TRP A 60 8.73 -1.27 -6.33
CA TRP A 60 8.35 -0.77 -5.02
C TRP A 60 9.52 -0.10 -4.30
N GLU A 61 10.69 -0.73 -4.28
CA GLU A 61 11.86 -0.18 -3.58
C GLU A 61 12.29 1.16 -4.15
N ILE A 62 12.31 1.29 -5.47
CA ILE A 62 12.65 2.56 -6.14
C ILE A 62 11.64 3.64 -5.78
N SER A 63 10.35 3.32 -5.83
CA SER A 63 9.27 4.24 -5.48
C SER A 63 9.34 4.65 -4.00
N TYR A 64 9.61 3.70 -3.12
CA TYR A 64 9.75 3.94 -1.69
C TYR A 64 10.91 4.91 -1.39
N LYS A 65 12.05 4.74 -2.04
CA LYS A 65 13.20 5.64 -1.88
C LYS A 65 12.84 7.06 -2.30
N LYS A 66 12.13 7.23 -3.42
CA LYS A 66 11.66 8.54 -3.85
C LYS A 66 10.72 9.17 -2.84
N ALA A 67 9.76 8.39 -2.34
CA ALA A 67 8.81 8.87 -1.35
C ALA A 67 9.50 9.33 -0.07
N LYS A 68 10.52 8.59 0.37
CA LYS A 68 11.28 8.93 1.56
C LYS A 68 12.05 10.25 1.42
N GLU A 69 12.50 10.57 0.22
CA GLU A 69 13.19 11.84 -0.05
C GLU A 69 12.25 13.05 -0.04
N TYR A 70 11.01 12.86 -0.48
CA TYR A 70 10.07 13.97 -0.67
C TYR A 70 9.03 14.10 0.43
N THR A 71 8.71 13.02 1.12
CA THR A 71 7.63 13.00 2.09
C THR A 71 7.96 12.02 3.20
N ASP A 72 8.22 12.51 4.38
CA ASP A 72 8.44 11.64 5.52
C ASP A 72 7.08 11.14 6.06
N VAL A 73 6.55 10.11 5.40
CA VAL A 73 5.26 9.52 5.76
C VAL A 73 5.28 8.98 7.19
N LYS A 74 6.40 8.42 7.62
CA LYS A 74 6.53 7.91 9.00
C LYS A 74 6.40 9.01 10.03
N ALA A 75 7.03 10.17 9.78
CA ALA A 75 6.91 11.32 10.67
C ALA A 75 5.49 11.84 10.71
N GLN A 76 4.81 11.93 9.57
CA GLN A 76 3.42 12.36 9.49
C GLN A 76 2.50 11.43 10.29
N ILE A 77 2.67 10.12 10.14
CA ILE A 77 1.90 9.11 10.88
C ILE A 77 2.12 9.29 12.38
N LYS A 78 3.35 9.48 12.81
CA LYS A 78 3.69 9.71 14.21
C LYS A 78 3.06 10.99 14.75
N GLU A 79 3.11 12.09 13.97
CA GLU A 79 2.49 13.36 14.36
C GLU A 79 0.98 13.24 14.54
N MET A 80 0.34 12.42 13.74
CA MET A 80 -1.10 12.14 13.84
C MET A 80 -1.46 11.26 15.03
N GLY A 81 -0.46 10.78 15.80
CA GLY A 81 -0.69 9.83 16.87
C GLY A 81 -1.10 8.45 16.38
N ALA A 82 -0.82 8.15 15.12
CA ALA A 82 -1.18 6.88 14.49
C ALA A 82 -0.04 5.87 14.60
N THR A 83 -0.41 4.59 14.44
CA THR A 83 0.56 3.49 14.35
C THR A 83 0.41 2.82 12.99
N MET A 84 1.51 2.24 12.52
CA MET A 84 1.54 1.53 11.25
C MET A 84 2.32 0.22 11.41
N SER A 85 1.76 -0.85 10.84
CA SER A 85 2.50 -2.08 10.61
C SER A 85 2.40 -2.47 9.15
N ILE A 86 3.43 -3.13 8.63
CA ILE A 86 3.52 -3.48 7.21
C ILE A 86 3.94 -4.93 7.07
N VAL A 87 3.27 -5.64 6.18
CA VAL A 87 3.66 -6.97 5.73
C VAL A 87 3.84 -6.91 4.23
N GLY A 88 4.93 -7.49 3.72
CA GLY A 88 5.18 -7.54 2.28
C GLY A 88 5.67 -8.91 1.87
N GLY A 89 5.41 -9.28 0.62
CA GLY A 89 5.85 -10.55 0.10
C GLY A 89 5.57 -10.71 -1.38
N ASP A 90 6.17 -11.74 -1.97
CA ASP A 90 5.93 -12.07 -3.37
C ASP A 90 4.50 -12.57 -3.54
N THR A 91 3.83 -12.03 -4.55
CA THR A 91 2.47 -12.42 -4.87
C THR A 91 2.50 -13.65 -5.75
N HIS A 92 2.01 -14.75 -5.20
CA HIS A 92 2.11 -16.08 -5.80
C HIS A 92 1.21 -16.25 -7.02
N GLY A 93 -0.01 -15.73 -6.93
CA GLY A 93 -0.96 -15.87 -8.00
C GLY A 93 -2.33 -15.32 -7.65
N ARG A 94 -3.27 -15.56 -8.55
CA ARG A 94 -4.63 -15.08 -8.42
C ARG A 94 -5.63 -16.16 -8.82
N LYS A 95 -6.70 -16.28 -8.05
CA LYS A 95 -7.86 -17.08 -8.44
C LYS A 95 -9.11 -16.22 -8.35
N THR A 96 -9.96 -16.32 -9.37
CA THR A 96 -11.28 -15.66 -9.37
C THR A 96 -12.37 -16.72 -9.53
N SER A 97 -13.61 -16.35 -9.29
CA SER A 97 -14.73 -17.28 -9.42
C SER A 97 -14.94 -17.80 -10.84
N ASN A 98 -14.44 -17.07 -11.84
CA ASN A 98 -14.64 -17.36 -13.25
C ASN A 98 -13.40 -17.89 -13.95
N SER A 99 -12.32 -18.14 -13.25
CA SER A 99 -11.06 -18.54 -13.88
C SER A 99 -10.29 -19.54 -13.04
N ASP A 100 -9.42 -20.27 -13.71
CA ASP A 100 -8.44 -21.12 -13.05
C ASP A 100 -7.41 -20.27 -12.31
N PHE A 101 -6.60 -20.91 -11.48
CA PHE A 101 -5.52 -20.24 -10.79
C PHE A 101 -4.49 -19.73 -11.80
N THR A 102 -4.15 -18.43 -11.66
CA THR A 102 -3.09 -17.80 -12.46
C THR A 102 -1.85 -17.62 -11.58
N PHE A 103 -0.76 -18.27 -11.97
CA PHE A 103 0.54 -18.04 -11.31
C PHE A 103 1.19 -16.79 -11.87
N PHE A 104 1.75 -15.99 -10.99
CA PHE A 104 2.53 -14.82 -11.39
C PHE A 104 4.02 -15.18 -11.42
N GLU A 105 4.70 -14.74 -12.46
CA GLU A 105 6.14 -14.84 -12.49
C GLU A 105 6.75 -14.01 -11.39
N ASN A 106 7.71 -14.60 -10.70
CA ASN A 106 8.48 -13.91 -9.69
C ASN A 106 9.56 -13.12 -10.42
N VAL A 107 9.26 -11.86 -10.73
CA VAL A 107 10.23 -10.96 -11.35
C VAL A 107 11.21 -10.55 -10.28
N SER A 108 12.30 -11.30 -10.16
CA SER A 108 13.35 -10.95 -9.22
C SER A 108 13.99 -9.63 -9.63
N SER A 109 14.12 -8.79 -8.69
CA SER A 109 14.81 -7.52 -8.86
C SER A 109 16.31 -7.67 -8.83
#